data_cd5201a433aa2031c4e2b5a9363330c5
#
_entry.id   cd5201a433aa2031c4e2b5a9363330c5
#
_cell.length_a   1.000
_cell.length_b   1.000
_cell.length_c   1.000
_cell.angle_alpha   90.00
_cell.angle_beta   90.00
_cell.angle_gamma   90.00
#
_symmetry.space_group_name_H-M   'P 1'
#
loop_
_entity.id
_entity.type
_entity.pdbx_description
1 polymer ?
#
loop_
_entity_poly.entity_id
_entity_poly.type
_entity_poly.pdbx_seq_one_letter_code
_entity_poly.pdbx_strand_id
1 'polypeptide(L)'
;MIRLILSTVALLAALAGCASAPSAPPAVPRVAVMSAFQPELVLLRQKLQDAHTTRINGVEFHIGTLEGRPVLLFLSGISMTNATMNTQLALDRFPVSHIVFSGIAGGVNPQLSIGDVTVPAQWGQYLELLMAREVAPGRYEPPPFIKDATLPNFGFMFPRPVEFRSAAQPQITRRFWFEVDPAMLAAARNLKVDLAACAAGTCLKHPPQLVVGGNGVSGQAFMDNKAFREYTFDTFHANVLDMETAAVGMVAQANGVPYIAFRSLSDLAGGGEGANEMGTFMRLAADNSAKVLLAFLAQWKP
;
A
#
# COMPACT_ATOMS: atom_id res chain seq x y z
N MET A 1 56.59 68.46 -15.46
CA MET A 1 55.24 68.99 -15.33
C MET A 1 54.35 68.15 -16.24
N ILE A 2 53.76 67.05 -15.70
CA ILE A 2 52.86 66.20 -16.46
C ILE A 2 51.60 66.05 -15.60
N ARG A 3 50.50 66.49 -16.15
CA ARG A 3 49.16 66.47 -15.52
C ARG A 3 48.66 65.05 -15.40
N LEU A 4 48.39 64.65 -14.15
CA LEU A 4 47.67 63.43 -13.83
C LEU A 4 46.17 63.72 -13.96
N ILE A 5 45.53 63.18 -14.98
CA ILE A 5 44.08 63.26 -15.15
C ILE A 5 43.49 62.11 -14.35
N LEU A 6 42.80 62.44 -13.28
CA LEU A 6 41.95 61.46 -12.56
C LEU A 6 40.76 61.10 -13.41
N SER A 7 40.75 59.89 -13.88
CA SER A 7 39.53 59.29 -14.44
C SER A 7 38.82 58.51 -13.32
N THR A 8 37.94 59.19 -12.64
CA THR A 8 36.96 58.55 -11.74
C THR A 8 35.92 57.85 -12.62
N VAL A 9 36.16 56.58 -12.91
CA VAL A 9 35.10 55.71 -13.44
C VAL A 9 34.13 55.41 -12.32
N ALA A 10 32.99 56.04 -12.38
CA ALA A 10 31.86 55.71 -11.48
C ALA A 10 31.38 54.29 -11.84
N LEU A 11 31.75 53.33 -10.96
CA LEU A 11 31.20 51.99 -10.97
C LEU A 11 29.81 52.06 -10.36
N LEU A 12 28.82 52.47 -11.17
CA LEU A 12 27.42 52.30 -10.84
C LEU A 12 27.15 50.81 -10.95
N ALA A 13 27.27 50.10 -9.84
CA ALA A 13 26.80 48.75 -9.66
C ALA A 13 25.30 48.75 -9.97
N ALA A 14 24.95 48.18 -11.08
CA ALA A 14 23.59 47.77 -11.38
C ALA A 14 23.23 46.70 -10.31
N LEU A 15 22.65 47.13 -9.23
CA LEU A 15 21.82 46.30 -8.36
C LEU A 15 20.62 45.90 -9.19
N ALA A 16 20.84 44.94 -10.10
CA ALA A 16 19.75 44.18 -10.71
C ALA A 16 19.06 43.52 -9.53
N GLY A 17 17.98 44.15 -9.07
CA GLY A 17 17.10 43.54 -8.11
C GLY A 17 16.71 42.17 -8.64
N CYS A 18 17.11 41.11 -7.94
CA CYS A 18 16.50 39.81 -8.06
C CYS A 18 15.02 40.00 -7.76
N ALA A 19 14.24 40.36 -8.77
CA ALA A 19 12.82 40.23 -8.72
C ALA A 19 12.59 38.75 -8.43
N SER A 20 12.24 38.42 -7.18
CA SER A 20 11.80 37.09 -6.80
C SER A 20 10.67 36.74 -7.75
N ALA A 21 10.90 35.77 -8.63
CA ALA A 21 9.81 35.25 -9.43
C ALA A 21 8.65 34.93 -8.46
N PRO A 22 7.41 35.27 -8.80
CA PRO A 22 6.27 34.96 -7.96
C PRO A 22 6.36 33.46 -7.62
N SER A 23 6.42 33.13 -6.34
CA SER A 23 6.44 31.76 -5.89
C SER A 23 5.23 31.06 -6.49
N ALA A 24 5.46 29.94 -7.19
CA ALA A 24 4.37 29.14 -7.70
C ALA A 24 3.37 28.90 -6.54
N PRO A 25 2.06 28.97 -6.78
CA PRO A 25 1.08 28.73 -5.73
C PRO A 25 1.39 27.37 -5.08
N PRO A 26 1.23 27.25 -3.76
CA PRO A 26 1.55 26.01 -3.06
C PRO A 26 0.78 24.86 -3.71
N ALA A 27 1.51 23.80 -4.06
CA ALA A 27 0.90 22.66 -4.73
C ALA A 27 -0.17 22.04 -3.81
N VAL A 28 -1.37 21.82 -4.34
CA VAL A 28 -2.50 21.27 -3.59
C VAL A 28 -2.17 19.87 -3.12
N PRO A 29 -2.18 19.57 -1.80
CA PRO A 29 -1.97 18.22 -1.30
C PRO A 29 -3.05 17.27 -1.83
N ARG A 30 -2.65 16.05 -2.20
CA ARG A 30 -3.53 15.05 -2.81
C ARG A 30 -3.53 13.77 -2.01
N VAL A 31 -4.65 13.06 -2.04
CA VAL A 31 -4.70 11.68 -1.59
C VAL A 31 -4.12 10.79 -2.69
N ALA A 32 -3.05 10.07 -2.41
CA ALA A 32 -2.54 9.03 -3.29
C ALA A 32 -3.49 7.82 -3.24
N VAL A 33 -4.19 7.59 -4.34
CA VAL A 33 -5.07 6.43 -4.53
C VAL A 33 -4.32 5.44 -5.39
N MET A 34 -4.14 4.23 -4.86
CA MET A 34 -3.29 3.23 -5.47
C MET A 34 -4.03 1.91 -5.71
N SER A 35 -3.61 1.19 -6.73
CA SER A 35 -3.92 -0.23 -6.96
C SER A 35 -2.68 -0.93 -7.49
N ALA A 36 -2.61 -2.27 -7.42
CA ALA A 36 -1.39 -2.98 -7.82
C ALA A 36 -1.32 -3.17 -9.34
N PHE A 37 -2.43 -3.47 -10.01
CA PHE A 37 -2.45 -3.76 -11.43
C PHE A 37 -3.78 -3.33 -12.09
N GLN A 38 -3.80 -3.32 -13.42
CA GLN A 38 -4.88 -2.70 -14.22
C GLN A 38 -6.31 -3.11 -13.85
N PRO A 39 -6.65 -4.40 -13.64
CA PRO A 39 -8.02 -4.78 -13.28
C PRO A 39 -8.57 -4.10 -12.02
N GLU A 40 -7.72 -3.81 -11.04
CA GLU A 40 -8.10 -3.13 -9.80
C GLU A 40 -8.35 -1.63 -9.99
N LEU A 41 -7.73 -1.03 -11.01
CA LEU A 41 -7.81 0.40 -11.28
C LEU A 41 -9.04 0.81 -12.09
N VAL A 42 -9.68 -0.15 -12.78
CA VAL A 42 -10.71 0.15 -13.80
C VAL A 42 -11.85 1.00 -13.27
N LEU A 43 -12.46 0.59 -12.14
CA LEU A 43 -13.58 1.34 -11.56
C LEU A 43 -13.16 2.73 -11.05
N LEU A 44 -12.02 2.81 -10.38
CA LEU A 44 -11.47 4.08 -9.88
C LEU A 44 -11.18 5.05 -11.02
N ARG A 45 -10.62 4.56 -12.12
CA ARG A 45 -10.34 5.37 -13.30
C ARG A 45 -11.60 5.85 -14.01
N GLN A 46 -12.65 5.03 -14.08
CA GLN A 46 -13.95 5.42 -14.61
C GLN A 46 -14.64 6.51 -13.79
N LYS A 47 -14.39 6.57 -12.49
CA LYS A 47 -14.95 7.57 -11.57
C LYS A 47 -14.10 8.84 -11.46
N LEU A 48 -12.87 8.81 -11.96
CA LEU A 48 -11.95 9.95 -11.89
C LEU A 48 -12.44 11.09 -12.78
N GLN A 49 -12.61 12.27 -12.19
CA GLN A 49 -13.07 13.49 -12.87
C GLN A 49 -11.89 14.45 -13.08
N ASP A 50 -12.00 15.33 -14.08
CA ASP A 50 -11.01 16.37 -14.41
C ASP A 50 -9.58 15.85 -14.52
N ALA A 51 -9.43 14.65 -15.09
CA ALA A 51 -8.21 13.91 -15.10
C ALA A 51 -7.20 14.43 -16.15
N HIS A 52 -5.97 14.64 -15.70
CA HIS A 52 -4.83 14.72 -16.60
C HIS A 52 -3.77 13.72 -16.17
N THR A 53 -2.98 13.24 -17.12
CA THR A 53 -1.98 12.19 -16.87
C THR A 53 -0.59 12.75 -17.09
N THR A 54 0.31 12.47 -16.13
CA THR A 54 1.75 12.63 -16.32
C THR A 54 2.44 11.29 -16.20
N ARG A 55 3.60 11.12 -16.85
CA ARG A 55 4.38 9.88 -16.80
C ARG A 55 5.77 10.16 -16.26
N ILE A 56 6.17 9.42 -15.24
CA ILE A 56 7.51 9.52 -14.62
C ILE A 56 8.05 8.09 -14.50
N ASN A 57 9.25 7.83 -15.00
CA ASN A 57 9.89 6.52 -14.98
C ASN A 57 8.99 5.36 -15.49
N GLY A 58 8.14 5.66 -16.49
CA GLY A 58 7.20 4.69 -17.05
C GLY A 58 5.89 4.52 -16.27
N VAL A 59 5.77 5.07 -15.06
CA VAL A 59 4.55 5.05 -14.26
C VAL A 59 3.64 6.20 -14.69
N GLU A 60 2.37 5.88 -14.95
CA GLU A 60 1.33 6.88 -15.23
C GLU A 60 0.68 7.33 -13.93
N PHE A 61 0.73 8.64 -13.70
CA PHE A 61 0.06 9.32 -12.60
C PHE A 61 -1.12 10.11 -13.14
N HIS A 62 -2.33 9.71 -12.74
CA HIS A 62 -3.56 10.39 -13.12
C HIS A 62 -3.97 11.35 -12.01
N ILE A 63 -3.88 12.63 -12.28
CA ILE A 63 -4.22 13.69 -11.34
C ILE A 63 -5.66 14.14 -11.66
N GLY A 64 -6.51 14.16 -10.67
CA GLY A 64 -7.92 14.51 -10.85
C GLY A 64 -8.66 14.57 -9.52
N THR A 65 -9.95 14.29 -9.58
CA THR A 65 -10.86 14.33 -8.43
C THR A 65 -11.64 13.02 -8.31
N LEU A 66 -11.67 12.42 -7.11
CA LEU A 66 -12.55 11.32 -6.74
C LEU A 66 -13.38 11.72 -5.53
N GLU A 67 -14.69 11.55 -5.60
CA GLU A 67 -15.63 11.91 -4.52
C GLU A 67 -15.39 13.34 -3.98
N GLY A 68 -15.14 14.30 -4.89
CA GLY A 68 -14.86 15.69 -4.55
C GLY A 68 -13.47 15.96 -3.96
N ARG A 69 -12.57 14.98 -3.90
CA ARG A 69 -11.22 15.14 -3.34
C ARG A 69 -10.15 15.17 -4.40
N PRO A 70 -9.17 16.07 -4.30
CA PRO A 70 -7.99 16.03 -5.15
C PRO A 70 -7.21 14.73 -4.92
N VAL A 71 -7.00 13.95 -5.96
CA VAL A 71 -6.29 12.66 -5.89
C VAL A 71 -5.15 12.57 -6.87
N LEU A 72 -4.23 11.65 -6.57
CA LEU A 72 -3.19 11.14 -7.43
C LEU A 72 -3.44 9.64 -7.59
N LEU A 73 -4.01 9.22 -8.72
CA LEU A 73 -4.35 7.81 -9.00
C LEU A 73 -3.26 7.16 -9.84
N PHE A 74 -2.70 6.02 -9.38
CA PHE A 74 -1.65 5.30 -10.10
C PHE A 74 -1.55 3.83 -9.71
N LEU A 75 -0.78 3.06 -10.49
CA LEU A 75 -0.46 1.68 -10.16
C LEU A 75 0.85 1.59 -9.37
N SER A 76 0.81 0.90 -8.25
CA SER A 76 2.02 0.54 -7.50
C SER A 76 2.90 -0.45 -8.28
N GLY A 77 2.31 -1.22 -9.19
CA GLY A 77 2.89 -2.43 -9.75
C GLY A 77 2.78 -3.60 -8.77
N ILE A 78 2.77 -4.81 -9.32
CA ILE A 78 2.68 -6.04 -8.52
C ILE A 78 3.98 -6.27 -7.77
N SER A 79 3.87 -6.78 -6.54
CA SER A 79 4.94 -7.17 -5.64
C SER A 79 5.61 -6.02 -4.89
N MET A 80 6.16 -6.36 -3.73
CA MET A 80 6.69 -5.41 -2.73
C MET A 80 7.75 -4.47 -3.29
N THR A 81 8.62 -4.95 -4.16
CA THR A 81 9.67 -4.12 -4.78
C THR A 81 9.08 -3.00 -5.63
N ASN A 82 8.13 -3.33 -6.50
CA ASN A 82 7.44 -2.33 -7.33
C ASN A 82 6.63 -1.37 -6.46
N ALA A 83 5.90 -1.90 -5.48
CA ALA A 83 5.10 -1.10 -4.58
C ALA A 83 5.96 -0.11 -3.78
N THR A 84 7.10 -0.54 -3.25
CA THR A 84 8.07 0.33 -2.57
C THR A 84 8.56 1.43 -3.49
N MET A 85 9.06 1.07 -4.67
CA MET A 85 9.67 2.00 -5.63
C MET A 85 8.67 3.06 -6.11
N ASN A 86 7.46 2.63 -6.50
CA ASN A 86 6.47 3.53 -7.07
C ASN A 86 5.75 4.38 -6.01
N THR A 87 5.60 3.87 -4.78
CA THR A 87 5.11 4.68 -3.66
C THR A 87 6.10 5.77 -3.31
N GLN A 88 7.40 5.44 -3.18
CA GLN A 88 8.42 6.45 -2.89
C GLN A 88 8.51 7.47 -4.02
N LEU A 89 8.47 7.03 -5.29
CA LEU A 89 8.44 7.94 -6.44
C LEU A 89 7.28 8.93 -6.38
N ALA A 90 6.08 8.48 -5.98
CA ALA A 90 4.91 9.34 -5.82
C ALA A 90 5.14 10.38 -4.71
N LEU A 91 5.68 9.98 -3.56
CA LEU A 91 5.97 10.89 -2.44
C LEU A 91 7.06 11.92 -2.76
N ASP A 92 8.06 11.54 -3.56
CA ASP A 92 9.15 12.43 -3.97
C ASP A 92 8.72 13.47 -5.02
N ARG A 93 7.67 13.18 -5.78
CA ARG A 93 7.27 13.99 -6.94
C ARG A 93 5.99 14.78 -6.76
N PHE A 94 5.16 14.40 -5.80
CA PHE A 94 3.85 15.02 -5.59
C PHE A 94 3.63 15.33 -4.10
N PRO A 95 2.89 16.40 -3.79
CA PRO A 95 2.49 16.70 -2.41
C PRO A 95 1.39 15.73 -1.98
N VAL A 96 1.77 14.56 -1.51
CA VAL A 96 0.85 13.53 -1.01
C VAL A 96 0.54 13.77 0.45
N SER A 97 -0.74 13.87 0.80
CA SER A 97 -1.21 14.02 2.18
C SER A 97 -1.50 12.69 2.87
N HIS A 98 -2.07 11.73 2.14
CA HIS A 98 -2.48 10.42 2.64
C HIS A 98 -2.36 9.39 1.52
N ILE A 99 -2.22 8.11 1.88
CA ILE A 99 -2.22 7.00 0.95
C ILE A 99 -3.45 6.12 1.22
N VAL A 100 -4.18 5.80 0.15
CA VAL A 100 -5.33 4.90 0.18
C VAL A 100 -5.12 3.84 -0.88
N PHE A 101 -5.02 2.58 -0.47
CA PHE A 101 -4.67 1.48 -1.36
C PHE A 101 -5.85 0.52 -1.51
N SER A 102 -6.30 0.26 -2.74
CA SER A 102 -7.38 -0.66 -3.07
C SER A 102 -6.88 -1.82 -3.92
N GLY A 103 -7.32 -3.02 -3.60
CA GLY A 103 -6.96 -4.19 -4.40
C GLY A 103 -7.63 -5.47 -3.95
N ILE A 104 -7.24 -6.57 -4.61
CA ILE A 104 -7.64 -7.91 -4.24
C ILE A 104 -6.61 -8.56 -3.31
N ALA A 105 -7.00 -9.66 -2.67
CA ALA A 105 -6.14 -10.44 -1.79
C ALA A 105 -6.61 -11.88 -1.66
N GLY A 106 -5.72 -12.79 -1.23
CA GLY A 106 -6.06 -14.14 -0.83
C GLY A 106 -6.60 -14.18 0.61
N GLY A 107 -7.71 -14.88 0.83
CA GLY A 107 -8.33 -15.04 2.14
C GLY A 107 -7.59 -16.06 3.00
N VAL A 108 -7.18 -15.65 4.20
CA VAL A 108 -6.43 -16.49 5.14
C VAL A 108 -7.29 -16.94 6.31
N ASN A 109 -8.06 -16.01 6.89
CA ASN A 109 -8.96 -16.29 7.99
C ASN A 109 -10.10 -17.23 7.51
N PRO A 110 -10.30 -18.40 8.16
CA PRO A 110 -11.33 -19.36 7.74
C PRO A 110 -12.77 -18.86 7.93
N GLN A 111 -12.98 -17.77 8.66
CA GLN A 111 -14.30 -17.14 8.85
C GLN A 111 -14.68 -16.19 7.70
N LEU A 112 -13.75 -15.89 6.80
CA LEU A 112 -13.98 -14.99 5.68
C LEU A 112 -14.22 -15.77 4.39
N SER A 113 -14.98 -15.14 3.50
CA SER A 113 -15.38 -15.71 2.21
C SER A 113 -14.91 -14.82 1.05
N ILE A 114 -14.83 -15.41 -0.15
CA ILE A 114 -14.57 -14.66 -1.38
C ILE A 114 -15.59 -13.54 -1.52
N GLY A 115 -15.12 -12.35 -1.91
CA GLY A 115 -15.94 -11.15 -2.03
C GLY A 115 -15.99 -10.27 -0.78
N ASP A 116 -15.67 -10.81 0.41
CA ASP A 116 -15.52 -9.99 1.61
C ASP A 116 -14.45 -8.92 1.39
N VAL A 117 -14.65 -7.74 1.96
CA VAL A 117 -13.66 -6.67 1.94
C VAL A 117 -13.09 -6.50 3.33
N THR A 118 -11.77 -6.56 3.46
CA THR A 118 -11.07 -6.38 4.72
C THR A 118 -10.32 -5.05 4.75
N VAL A 119 -10.25 -4.46 5.95
CA VAL A 119 -9.48 -3.25 6.24
C VAL A 119 -8.62 -3.54 7.47
N PRO A 120 -7.50 -4.26 7.31
CA PRO A 120 -6.62 -4.60 8.42
C PRO A 120 -6.09 -3.38 9.15
N ALA A 121 -5.94 -3.50 10.46
CA ALA A 121 -5.39 -2.43 11.31
C ALA A 121 -3.86 -2.31 11.18
N GLN A 122 -3.20 -3.35 10.70
CA GLN A 122 -1.76 -3.40 10.51
C GLN A 122 -1.37 -4.44 9.45
N TRP A 123 -0.17 -4.25 8.86
CA TRP A 123 0.36 -5.11 7.83
C TRP A 123 1.78 -5.55 8.15
N GLY A 124 2.09 -6.86 7.95
CA GLY A 124 3.40 -7.44 8.22
C GLY A 124 4.03 -8.05 6.98
N GLN A 125 5.37 -8.06 6.91
CA GLN A 125 6.12 -8.71 5.83
C GLN A 125 6.39 -10.17 6.18
N TYR A 126 5.42 -11.08 5.95
CA TYR A 126 5.50 -12.47 6.40
C TYR A 126 6.51 -13.34 5.66
N LEU A 127 6.99 -12.89 4.50
CA LEU A 127 8.07 -13.54 3.75
C LEU A 127 9.43 -12.82 3.88
N GLU A 128 9.61 -11.94 4.87
CA GLU A 128 10.94 -11.58 5.34
C GLU A 128 11.45 -12.74 6.21
N LEU A 129 12.31 -13.56 5.64
CA LEU A 129 12.61 -14.89 6.18
C LEU A 129 14.11 -15.10 6.46
N LEU A 130 14.36 -15.86 7.48
CA LEU A 130 15.57 -16.67 7.59
C LEU A 130 15.24 -18.10 7.13
N MET A 131 16.01 -18.64 6.21
CA MET A 131 15.97 -20.05 5.85
C MET A 131 17.01 -20.79 6.68
N ALA A 132 16.53 -21.53 7.67
CA ALA A 132 17.38 -22.16 8.67
C ALA A 132 17.98 -23.49 8.18
N ARG A 133 19.12 -23.86 8.78
CA ARG A 133 19.78 -25.14 8.49
C ARG A 133 19.04 -26.29 9.15
N GLU A 134 18.92 -27.40 8.44
CA GLU A 134 18.51 -28.67 9.02
C GLU A 134 19.63 -29.22 9.91
N VAL A 135 19.33 -29.47 11.18
CA VAL A 135 20.26 -29.98 12.18
C VAL A 135 20.01 -31.47 12.53
N ALA A 136 18.78 -31.92 12.21
CA ALA A 136 18.38 -33.34 12.25
C ALA A 136 17.14 -33.47 11.31
N PRO A 137 16.77 -34.68 10.88
CA PRO A 137 15.62 -34.87 9.99
C PRO A 137 14.38 -34.14 10.45
N GLY A 138 13.90 -33.17 9.63
CA GLY A 138 12.73 -32.30 9.92
C GLY A 138 12.95 -31.24 11.00
N ARG A 139 14.13 -31.10 11.58
CA ARG A 139 14.44 -30.11 12.61
C ARG A 139 15.40 -29.05 12.08
N TYR A 140 14.92 -27.79 12.12
CA TYR A 140 15.64 -26.62 11.61
C TYR A 140 15.96 -25.66 12.74
N GLU A 141 17.16 -25.09 12.74
CA GLU A 141 17.59 -24.14 13.77
C GLU A 141 18.22 -22.89 13.14
N PRO A 142 17.78 -21.68 13.57
CA PRO A 142 18.44 -20.43 13.20
C PRO A 142 19.89 -20.39 13.67
N PRO A 143 20.81 -19.71 12.96
CA PRO A 143 22.16 -19.47 13.45
C PRO A 143 22.13 -18.77 14.81
N PRO A 144 23.06 -19.10 15.75
CA PRO A 144 23.03 -18.55 17.12
C PRO A 144 23.10 -17.03 17.22
N PHE A 145 23.61 -16.35 16.18
CA PHE A 145 23.69 -14.88 16.14
C PHE A 145 22.38 -14.19 15.68
N ILE A 146 21.41 -14.96 15.15
CA ILE A 146 20.07 -14.45 14.80
C ILE A 146 19.16 -14.64 16.02
N LYS A 147 18.72 -13.52 16.61
CA LYS A 147 17.91 -13.53 17.83
C LYS A 147 16.47 -13.05 17.62
N ASP A 148 16.15 -12.57 16.45
CA ASP A 148 14.86 -11.94 16.11
C ASP A 148 13.89 -12.85 15.33
N ALA A 149 14.28 -14.09 15.03
CA ALA A 149 13.41 -15.12 14.45
C ALA A 149 12.59 -15.79 15.58
N THR A 150 11.67 -15.06 16.18
CA THR A 150 10.91 -15.49 17.36
C THR A 150 9.50 -15.99 17.07
N LEU A 151 9.03 -15.81 15.85
CA LEU A 151 7.74 -16.31 15.40
C LEU A 151 7.82 -17.82 15.06
N PRO A 152 6.70 -18.56 15.14
CA PRO A 152 6.64 -19.93 14.67
C PRO A 152 7.14 -20.06 13.24
N ASN A 153 7.87 -21.10 12.94
CA ASN A 153 8.42 -21.37 11.60
C ASN A 153 7.51 -22.32 10.80
N PHE A 154 7.64 -22.24 9.47
CA PHE A 154 7.08 -23.23 8.55
C PHE A 154 8.23 -24.01 7.92
N GLY A 155 8.49 -25.23 8.39
CA GLY A 155 9.66 -25.99 7.99
C GLY A 155 10.94 -25.20 8.26
N PHE A 156 11.77 -24.98 7.25
CA PHE A 156 13.01 -24.22 7.36
C PHE A 156 12.84 -22.69 7.29
N MET A 157 11.62 -22.20 7.09
CA MET A 157 11.32 -20.78 6.95
C MET A 157 10.95 -20.16 8.30
N PHE A 158 11.75 -19.21 8.77
CA PHE A 158 11.56 -18.47 10.03
C PHE A 158 11.27 -16.99 9.72
N PRO A 159 10.06 -16.50 9.96
CA PRO A 159 9.74 -15.10 9.78
C PRO A 159 10.53 -14.19 10.73
N ARG A 160 10.90 -13.02 10.23
CA ARG A 160 11.69 -12.03 10.96
C ARG A 160 11.11 -10.65 10.81
N PRO A 161 11.33 -9.75 11.79
CA PRO A 161 11.06 -8.34 11.61
C PRO A 161 12.06 -7.72 10.62
N VAL A 162 11.61 -6.69 9.91
CA VAL A 162 12.45 -5.87 9.03
C VAL A 162 13.18 -4.78 9.80
N GLU A 163 14.32 -4.35 9.31
CA GLU A 163 14.97 -3.11 9.78
C GLU A 163 14.17 -1.91 9.28
N PHE A 164 13.88 -0.99 10.20
CA PHE A 164 13.09 0.20 9.93
C PHE A 164 13.70 1.45 10.56
N ARG A 165 13.63 2.55 9.83
CA ARG A 165 13.91 3.91 10.30
C ARG A 165 12.99 4.90 9.60
N SER A 166 12.77 6.05 10.21
CA SER A 166 11.98 7.14 9.63
C SER A 166 12.59 8.49 9.99
N ALA A 167 12.07 9.57 9.40
CA ALA A 167 12.49 10.92 9.76
C ALA A 167 12.24 11.22 11.25
N ALA A 168 11.11 10.72 11.80
CA ALA A 168 10.79 10.86 13.22
C ALA A 168 11.61 9.92 14.14
N GLN A 169 12.13 8.82 13.61
CA GLN A 169 12.93 7.83 14.33
C GLN A 169 14.11 7.38 13.46
N PRO A 170 15.22 8.13 13.46
CA PRO A 170 16.38 7.86 12.60
C PRO A 170 17.19 6.64 13.03
N GLN A 171 17.07 6.18 14.30
CA GLN A 171 17.72 4.96 14.77
C GLN A 171 17.04 3.75 14.16
N ILE A 172 17.86 2.75 13.78
CA ILE A 172 17.35 1.46 13.26
C ILE A 172 16.57 0.75 14.37
N THR A 173 15.35 0.39 14.05
CA THR A 173 14.52 -0.49 14.89
C THR A 173 14.15 -1.75 14.10
N ARG A 174 13.66 -2.77 14.79
CA ARG A 174 13.12 -3.97 14.18
C ARG A 174 11.61 -3.97 14.31
N ARG A 175 10.88 -4.07 13.18
CA ARG A 175 9.43 -4.08 13.16
C ARG A 175 8.91 -5.20 12.29
N PHE A 176 7.86 -5.86 12.76
CA PHE A 176 7.09 -6.80 11.94
C PHE A 176 5.83 -6.13 11.38
N TRP A 177 5.18 -5.32 12.21
CA TRP A 177 3.91 -4.68 11.87
C TRP A 177 4.06 -3.20 11.55
N PHE A 178 3.32 -2.76 10.53
CA PHE A 178 3.14 -1.39 10.11
C PHE A 178 1.66 -1.06 10.26
N GLU A 179 1.30 -0.31 11.30
CA GLU A 179 -0.08 0.06 11.63
C GLU A 179 -0.60 1.07 10.61
N VAL A 180 -1.87 0.95 10.23
CA VAL A 180 -2.56 1.96 9.44
C VAL A 180 -2.90 3.16 10.32
N ASP A 181 -3.23 4.29 9.71
CA ASP A 181 -3.61 5.48 10.47
C ASP A 181 -4.88 5.20 11.30
N PRO A 182 -4.88 5.43 12.63
CA PRO A 182 -5.99 5.09 13.50
C PRO A 182 -7.24 5.93 13.22
N ALA A 183 -7.12 7.18 12.76
CA ALA A 183 -8.28 8.00 12.42
C ALA A 183 -8.92 7.52 11.12
N MET A 184 -8.12 7.13 10.12
CA MET A 184 -8.61 6.52 8.90
C MET A 184 -9.29 5.17 9.19
N LEU A 185 -8.72 4.35 10.06
CA LEU A 185 -9.32 3.07 10.47
C LEU A 185 -10.66 3.27 11.22
N ALA A 186 -10.73 4.26 12.09
CA ALA A 186 -11.97 4.61 12.79
C ALA A 186 -13.06 5.08 11.81
N ALA A 187 -12.68 5.87 10.79
CA ALA A 187 -13.60 6.26 9.73
C ALA A 187 -14.11 5.03 8.94
N ALA A 188 -13.22 4.09 8.61
CA ALA A 188 -13.58 2.87 7.89
C ALA A 188 -14.59 2.00 8.65
N ARG A 189 -14.58 1.96 10.00
CA ARG A 189 -15.54 1.21 10.82
C ARG A 189 -16.98 1.70 10.67
N ASN A 190 -17.19 2.93 10.28
CA ASN A 190 -18.50 3.54 10.15
C ASN A 190 -19.06 3.50 8.72
N LEU A 191 -18.33 2.92 7.78
CA LEU A 191 -18.74 2.85 6.39
C LEU A 191 -19.97 1.96 6.21
N LYS A 192 -20.90 2.44 5.40
CA LYS A 192 -22.02 1.64 4.89
C LYS A 192 -21.85 1.54 3.39
N VAL A 193 -21.59 0.34 2.91
CA VAL A 193 -21.32 0.07 1.49
C VAL A 193 -22.12 -1.16 1.05
N ASP A 194 -22.83 -1.02 -0.05
CA ASP A 194 -23.50 -2.15 -0.69
C ASP A 194 -22.50 -2.88 -1.61
N LEU A 195 -22.06 -4.05 -1.16
CA LEU A 195 -21.11 -4.89 -1.87
C LEU A 195 -21.81 -5.77 -2.87
N ALA A 196 -21.25 -5.92 -4.07
CA ALA A 196 -21.82 -6.78 -5.09
C ALA A 196 -21.58 -8.24 -4.74
N ALA A 197 -22.67 -9.03 -4.76
CA ALA A 197 -22.60 -10.48 -4.62
C ALA A 197 -22.46 -11.20 -5.97
N CYS A 198 -22.68 -10.52 -7.11
CA CYS A 198 -22.61 -11.10 -8.44
C CYS A 198 -21.88 -10.16 -9.41
N ALA A 199 -21.15 -10.77 -10.35
CA ALA A 199 -20.58 -10.07 -11.51
C ALA A 199 -20.52 -11.00 -12.72
N ALA A 200 -20.86 -10.49 -13.91
CA ALA A 200 -20.77 -11.20 -15.19
C ALA A 200 -21.44 -12.59 -15.18
N GLY A 201 -22.58 -12.73 -14.49
CA GLY A 201 -23.32 -14.00 -14.41
C GLY A 201 -22.81 -14.97 -13.33
N THR A 202 -21.75 -14.65 -12.62
CA THR A 202 -21.22 -15.46 -11.51
C THR A 202 -21.54 -14.80 -10.18
N CYS A 203 -22.09 -15.56 -9.23
CA CYS A 203 -22.48 -15.09 -7.92
C CYS A 203 -21.68 -15.78 -6.81
N LEU A 204 -21.45 -15.04 -5.73
CA LEU A 204 -20.87 -15.58 -4.51
C LEU A 204 -21.84 -16.53 -3.81
N LYS A 205 -21.31 -17.48 -3.07
CA LYS A 205 -22.12 -18.42 -2.25
C LYS A 205 -22.73 -17.73 -1.02
N HIS A 206 -22.09 -16.66 -0.55
CA HIS A 206 -22.52 -15.87 0.62
C HIS A 206 -22.53 -14.38 0.28
N PRO A 207 -23.43 -13.58 0.86
CA PRO A 207 -23.36 -12.13 0.77
C PRO A 207 -22.01 -11.61 1.29
N PRO A 208 -21.31 -10.77 0.53
CA PRO A 208 -20.02 -10.22 1.00
C PRO A 208 -20.23 -9.21 2.11
N GLN A 209 -19.24 -9.10 3.00
CA GLN A 209 -19.26 -8.20 4.15
C GLN A 209 -18.00 -7.34 4.18
N LEU A 210 -18.09 -6.20 4.91
CA LEU A 210 -16.95 -5.35 5.23
C LEU A 210 -16.45 -5.68 6.63
N VAL A 211 -15.17 -6.07 6.75
CA VAL A 211 -14.52 -6.44 8.00
C VAL A 211 -13.38 -5.48 8.28
N VAL A 212 -13.50 -4.67 9.34
CA VAL A 212 -12.51 -3.64 9.71
C VAL A 212 -11.76 -4.04 10.97
N GLY A 213 -10.45 -4.08 10.88
CA GLY A 213 -9.54 -4.53 11.93
C GLY A 213 -8.85 -5.86 11.59
N GLY A 214 -8.16 -6.42 12.58
CA GLY A 214 -7.33 -7.61 12.38
C GLY A 214 -6.03 -7.29 11.63
N ASN A 215 -5.37 -8.32 11.14
CA ASN A 215 -4.05 -8.22 10.52
C ASN A 215 -4.12 -8.57 9.03
N GLY A 216 -3.24 -7.94 8.25
CA GLY A 216 -2.91 -8.34 6.89
C GLY A 216 -1.42 -8.66 6.78
N VAL A 217 -1.04 -9.52 5.86
CA VAL A 217 0.37 -9.82 5.60
C VAL A 217 0.68 -9.69 4.12
N SER A 218 1.92 -9.30 3.79
CA SER A 218 2.37 -9.16 2.41
C SER A 218 3.69 -9.89 2.18
N GLY A 219 3.86 -10.44 0.97
CA GLY A 219 5.11 -11.07 0.57
C GLY A 219 5.23 -11.21 -0.94
N GLN A 220 6.45 -11.39 -1.45
CA GLN A 220 6.73 -11.47 -2.88
C GLN A 220 6.42 -12.85 -3.47
N ALA A 221 5.26 -13.42 -3.13
CA ALA A 221 4.80 -14.68 -3.67
C ALA A 221 3.27 -14.66 -3.87
N PHE A 222 2.83 -15.21 -4.99
CA PHE A 222 1.44 -15.59 -5.16
C PHE A 222 1.21 -16.87 -4.34
N MET A 223 0.30 -16.79 -3.37
CA MET A 223 0.07 -17.89 -2.43
C MET A 223 -1.15 -18.70 -2.83
N ASP A 224 -0.91 -19.97 -3.15
CA ASP A 224 -1.93 -20.96 -3.46
C ASP A 224 -1.57 -22.31 -2.81
N ASN A 225 -1.42 -22.28 -1.47
CA ASN A 225 -1.00 -23.45 -0.70
C ASN A 225 -1.76 -23.54 0.62
N LYS A 226 -2.58 -24.58 0.78
CA LYS A 226 -3.45 -24.79 1.95
C LYS A 226 -2.67 -24.82 3.26
N ALA A 227 -1.60 -25.61 3.32
CA ALA A 227 -0.83 -25.76 4.57
C ALA A 227 -0.15 -24.45 4.98
N PHE A 228 0.34 -23.68 4.00
CA PHE A 228 0.95 -22.38 4.28
C PHE A 228 -0.09 -21.31 4.62
N ARG A 229 -1.29 -21.37 4.05
CA ARG A 229 -2.43 -20.55 4.43
C ARG A 229 -2.81 -20.76 5.91
N GLU A 230 -2.97 -22.03 6.33
CA GLU A 230 -3.27 -22.41 7.71
C GLU A 230 -2.18 -21.92 8.67
N TYR A 231 -0.91 -22.17 8.35
CA TYR A 231 0.22 -21.61 9.09
C TYR A 231 0.18 -20.08 9.19
N THR A 232 -0.16 -19.40 8.10
CA THR A 232 -0.23 -17.92 8.06
C THR A 232 -1.33 -17.41 8.98
N PHE A 233 -2.48 -18.08 9.02
CA PHE A 233 -3.55 -17.74 9.98
C PHE A 233 -3.11 -17.97 11.43
N ASP A 234 -2.59 -19.16 11.73
CA ASP A 234 -2.22 -19.55 13.08
C ASP A 234 -1.08 -18.69 13.66
N THR A 235 -0.11 -18.33 12.81
CA THR A 235 1.07 -17.56 13.23
C THR A 235 0.82 -16.06 13.32
N PHE A 236 0.14 -15.48 12.34
CA PHE A 236 0.00 -14.02 12.23
C PHE A 236 -1.41 -13.52 12.56
N HIS A 237 -2.38 -14.42 12.77
CA HIS A 237 -3.81 -14.10 12.90
C HIS A 237 -4.29 -13.18 11.77
N ALA A 238 -3.79 -13.43 10.56
CA ALA A 238 -4.06 -12.61 9.40
C ALA A 238 -5.45 -12.90 8.84
N ASN A 239 -6.16 -11.86 8.42
CA ASN A 239 -7.40 -12.00 7.67
C ASN A 239 -7.10 -12.32 6.20
N VAL A 240 -6.08 -11.65 5.65
CA VAL A 240 -5.72 -11.68 4.24
C VAL A 240 -4.22 -11.64 4.04
N LEU A 241 -3.81 -12.10 2.87
CA LEU A 241 -2.46 -11.91 2.36
C LEU A 241 -2.48 -11.28 0.96
N ASP A 242 -1.49 -10.43 0.70
CA ASP A 242 -1.29 -9.82 -0.60
C ASP A 242 0.21 -9.74 -0.95
N MET A 243 0.55 -8.99 -1.98
CA MET A 243 1.92 -8.90 -2.47
C MET A 243 2.52 -7.48 -2.31
N GLU A 244 1.82 -6.49 -1.70
CA GLU A 244 2.24 -5.07 -1.74
C GLU A 244 2.08 -4.30 -0.44
N THR A 245 0.96 -4.48 0.27
CA THR A 245 0.48 -3.49 1.26
C THR A 245 1.47 -3.23 2.40
N ALA A 246 2.15 -4.26 2.92
CA ALA A 246 3.15 -4.06 3.97
C ALA A 246 4.33 -3.19 3.50
N ALA A 247 4.71 -3.28 2.22
CA ALA A 247 5.74 -2.41 1.65
C ALA A 247 5.26 -0.97 1.53
N VAL A 248 4.02 -0.75 1.07
CA VAL A 248 3.40 0.58 1.04
C VAL A 248 3.32 1.17 2.44
N GLY A 249 2.90 0.38 3.44
CA GLY A 249 2.84 0.80 4.85
C GLY A 249 4.21 1.18 5.41
N MET A 250 5.25 0.41 5.09
CA MET A 250 6.64 0.72 5.47
C MET A 250 7.10 2.06 4.86
N VAL A 251 6.87 2.28 3.57
CA VAL A 251 7.21 3.55 2.89
C VAL A 251 6.42 4.71 3.48
N ALA A 252 5.12 4.54 3.69
CA ALA A 252 4.24 5.55 4.27
C ALA A 252 4.76 6.00 5.65
N GLN A 253 5.01 5.06 6.55
CA GLN A 253 5.53 5.37 7.88
C GLN A 253 6.94 5.95 7.87
N ALA A 254 7.82 5.50 6.96
CA ALA A 254 9.16 6.06 6.82
C ALA A 254 9.11 7.55 6.43
N ASN A 255 8.13 7.95 5.64
CA ASN A 255 7.90 9.32 5.19
C ASN A 255 6.92 10.11 6.07
N GLY A 256 6.35 9.52 7.14
CA GLY A 256 5.39 10.19 8.01
C GLY A 256 4.03 10.47 7.33
N VAL A 257 3.66 9.70 6.32
CA VAL A 257 2.41 9.85 5.58
C VAL A 257 1.38 8.84 6.08
N PRO A 258 0.19 9.26 6.53
CA PRO A 258 -0.89 8.35 6.94
C PRO A 258 -1.33 7.45 5.78
N TYR A 259 -1.64 6.17 6.08
CA TYR A 259 -2.12 5.24 5.07
C TYR A 259 -3.21 4.30 5.59
N ILE A 260 -4.02 3.78 4.65
CA ILE A 260 -5.00 2.71 4.86
C ILE A 260 -5.10 1.85 3.60
N ALA A 261 -5.45 0.57 3.75
CA ALA A 261 -5.66 -0.33 2.63
C ALA A 261 -6.98 -1.08 2.74
N PHE A 262 -7.64 -1.25 1.59
CA PHE A 262 -8.87 -2.00 1.38
C PHE A 262 -8.56 -3.19 0.49
N ARG A 263 -8.86 -4.41 0.95
CA ARG A 263 -8.59 -5.65 0.22
C ARG A 263 -9.82 -6.53 0.18
N SER A 264 -10.28 -6.87 -1.03
CA SER A 264 -11.37 -7.83 -1.22
C SER A 264 -10.81 -9.19 -1.59
N LEU A 265 -11.38 -10.23 -1.00
CA LEU A 265 -10.94 -11.60 -1.24
C LEU A 265 -11.35 -12.07 -2.64
N SER A 266 -10.36 -12.36 -3.48
CA SER A 266 -10.55 -12.93 -4.82
C SER A 266 -10.51 -14.46 -4.82
N ASP A 267 -9.85 -15.02 -3.82
CA ASP A 267 -9.61 -16.44 -3.62
C ASP A 267 -9.30 -16.72 -2.13
N LEU A 268 -9.07 -17.97 -1.79
CA LEU A 268 -8.79 -18.40 -0.41
C LEU A 268 -7.33 -18.86 -0.21
N ALA A 269 -6.39 -18.37 -1.00
CA ALA A 269 -4.95 -18.66 -0.88
C ALA A 269 -4.63 -20.17 -0.84
N GLY A 270 -5.34 -20.98 -1.64
CA GLY A 270 -5.21 -22.43 -1.67
C GLY A 270 -6.10 -23.19 -0.67
N GLY A 271 -7.00 -22.49 0.05
CA GLY A 271 -7.96 -23.11 0.98
C GLY A 271 -9.28 -23.55 0.36
N GLY A 272 -9.50 -23.31 -0.93
CA GLY A 272 -10.69 -23.78 -1.66
C GLY A 272 -10.68 -25.30 -1.94
N GLU A 273 -11.83 -25.84 -2.31
CA GLU A 273 -11.99 -27.27 -2.63
C GLU A 273 -11.52 -27.66 -4.04
N GLY A 274 -11.21 -26.68 -4.90
CA GLY A 274 -10.87 -26.89 -6.30
C GLY A 274 -9.68 -26.06 -6.75
N ALA A 275 -9.68 -25.67 -8.02
CA ALA A 275 -8.71 -24.73 -8.55
C ALA A 275 -8.87 -23.35 -7.88
N ASN A 276 -7.81 -22.56 -7.88
CA ASN A 276 -7.84 -21.20 -7.34
C ASN A 276 -8.92 -20.35 -8.04
N GLU A 277 -9.76 -19.70 -7.25
CA GLU A 277 -10.94 -18.99 -7.73
C GLU A 277 -10.66 -17.57 -8.21
N MET A 278 -9.43 -17.07 -8.08
CA MET A 278 -9.04 -15.70 -8.48
C MET A 278 -9.48 -15.37 -9.92
N GLY A 279 -9.28 -16.31 -10.86
CA GLY A 279 -9.67 -16.10 -12.26
C GLY A 279 -11.17 -15.85 -12.43
N THR A 280 -11.99 -16.40 -11.54
CA THR A 280 -13.46 -16.27 -11.56
C THR A 280 -13.92 -14.98 -10.87
N PHE A 281 -13.34 -14.64 -9.72
CA PHE A 281 -13.85 -13.57 -8.85
C PHE A 281 -12.99 -12.30 -8.80
N MET A 282 -11.86 -12.25 -9.52
CA MET A 282 -10.95 -11.10 -9.52
C MET A 282 -11.68 -9.79 -9.80
N ARG A 283 -12.53 -9.74 -10.81
CA ARG A 283 -13.24 -8.51 -11.17
C ARG A 283 -14.24 -8.07 -10.10
N LEU A 284 -15.00 -9.01 -9.55
CA LEU A 284 -15.96 -8.74 -8.48
C LEU A 284 -15.24 -8.21 -7.23
N ALA A 285 -14.16 -8.87 -6.83
CA ALA A 285 -13.36 -8.46 -5.69
C ALA A 285 -12.72 -7.07 -5.91
N ALA A 286 -12.14 -6.82 -7.08
CA ALA A 286 -11.56 -5.52 -7.42
C ALA A 286 -12.62 -4.40 -7.35
N ASP A 287 -13.80 -4.62 -7.91
CA ASP A 287 -14.89 -3.65 -7.88
C ASP A 287 -15.43 -3.42 -6.45
N ASN A 288 -15.53 -4.47 -5.63
CA ASN A 288 -15.95 -4.35 -4.22
C ASN A 288 -14.93 -3.56 -3.39
N SER A 289 -13.64 -3.84 -3.55
CA SER A 289 -12.58 -3.07 -2.88
C SER A 289 -12.63 -1.59 -3.30
N ALA A 290 -12.75 -1.31 -4.59
CA ALA A 290 -12.83 0.05 -5.11
C ALA A 290 -14.09 0.79 -4.63
N LYS A 291 -15.25 0.11 -4.51
CA LYS A 291 -16.48 0.69 -3.93
C LYS A 291 -16.29 1.11 -2.47
N VAL A 292 -15.63 0.28 -1.66
CA VAL A 292 -15.33 0.63 -0.26
C VAL A 292 -14.38 1.83 -0.20
N LEU A 293 -13.35 1.88 -1.04
CA LEU A 293 -12.45 3.04 -1.14
C LEU A 293 -13.21 4.31 -1.53
N LEU A 294 -14.07 4.27 -2.53
CA LEU A 294 -14.87 5.44 -2.95
C LEU A 294 -15.79 5.89 -1.82
N ALA A 295 -16.50 4.98 -1.16
CA ALA A 295 -17.32 5.31 -0.01
C ALA A 295 -16.50 5.91 1.14
N PHE A 296 -15.29 5.40 1.36
CA PHE A 296 -14.35 5.97 2.33
C PHE A 296 -13.98 7.42 1.95
N LEU A 297 -13.56 7.67 0.73
CA LEU A 297 -13.23 9.03 0.28
C LEU A 297 -14.40 10.01 0.42
N ALA A 298 -15.63 9.57 0.15
CA ALA A 298 -16.82 10.38 0.28
C ALA A 298 -17.15 10.76 1.74
N GLN A 299 -16.96 9.82 2.69
CA GLN A 299 -17.41 9.96 4.07
C GLN A 299 -16.30 10.39 5.04
N TRP A 300 -15.06 10.04 4.76
CA TRP A 300 -13.93 10.38 5.63
C TRP A 300 -13.63 11.89 5.61
N LYS A 301 -13.36 12.45 6.77
CA LYS A 301 -12.96 13.86 6.95
C LYS A 301 -11.58 13.86 7.60
N PRO A 302 -10.50 14.22 6.84
CA PRO A 302 -9.14 14.31 7.36
C PRO A 302 -8.97 15.45 8.38
#